data_2d4b957b32d84bbd9b5d452f72a77426
#
_entry.id   2d4b957b32d84bbd9b5d452f72a77426
#
_cell.length_a   1.000
_cell.length_b   1.000
_cell.length_c   1.000
_cell.angle_alpha   90.00
_cell.angle_beta   90.00
_cell.angle_gamma   90.00
#
_symmetry.space_group_name_H-M   'P 1'
#
loop_
_entity.id
_entity.type
_entity.pdbx_description
1 polymer ?
#
loop_
_entity_poly.entity_id
_entity_poly.type
_entity_poly.pdbx_seq_one_letter_code
_entity_poly.pdbx_strand_id
1 'polypeptide(L)'
;IAGPRGIADWDIVISRDATVNGGALDLRGEMKIADAEFKHKESGRKIEKLNAAVSFLGDKAQVQSAEFRVGSSTIALSATAPLSPEPRASYRLRSAILDLSDLPELGFSESARLQDVTANGELRVQNGVPVIKSSVTSAGGVLQNTAYKNLRAEVVWSPAGVGAKNLSLQLFSGTLRADGYWGYGGEKPQQFAWVAQVESVKLGDLLAQNLPQLKDRIDGQLSLRGQLDATARQNATLRESLNGSGEAVIRRGTLRDFNLFSAIFRRGGGATAPTRLSPRLAEVLADLLARRDTPFDTLKANFTVNQQRIRSANMLLSTADYDIQFAGWIAFDRTARWNGLLVLSARLSQEFLRDNRMIRYLMDRRERLTIPFRIEGTLPDLKARPDTRAIGQSIRRGSPPRAPEPPPVREPRPEPNERREILPEALEQLLRR
;
A
#
# COMPACT_ATOMS: atom_id res chain seq x y z
N ILE A 1 -19.66 -31.09 9.98
CA ILE A 1 -18.77 -32.09 9.34
C ILE A 1 -19.65 -33.01 8.51
N ALA A 2 -19.25 -33.29 7.27
CA ALA A 2 -19.93 -34.22 6.37
C ALA A 2 -18.94 -35.27 5.84
N GLY A 3 -19.38 -36.55 5.80
CA GLY A 3 -18.63 -37.67 5.27
C GLY A 3 -17.31 -37.95 5.95
N PRO A 4 -17.23 -38.05 7.30
CA PRO A 4 -16.00 -38.37 7.98
C PRO A 4 -15.53 -39.78 7.62
N ARG A 5 -14.23 -39.95 7.36
CA ARG A 5 -13.53 -41.20 7.17
C ARG A 5 -12.24 -41.14 7.97
N GLY A 6 -11.66 -42.29 8.35
CA GLY A 6 -10.41 -42.38 9.12
C GLY A 6 -10.59 -43.26 10.35
N ILE A 7 -9.52 -43.39 11.11
CA ILE A 7 -9.47 -44.17 12.33
C ILE A 7 -9.28 -43.23 13.50
N ALA A 8 -10.07 -43.41 14.56
CA ALA A 8 -9.86 -42.75 15.84
C ALA A 8 -9.77 -43.79 16.93
N ASP A 9 -8.68 -43.72 17.67
CA ASP A 9 -8.42 -44.58 18.84
C ASP A 9 -8.33 -43.68 20.07
N TRP A 10 -9.02 -44.07 21.18
CA TRP A 10 -9.02 -43.26 22.39
C TRP A 10 -9.04 -44.14 23.63
N ASP A 11 -8.29 -43.72 24.64
CA ASP A 11 -8.31 -44.24 25.99
C ASP A 11 -8.51 -43.02 26.95
N ILE A 12 -9.74 -42.74 27.32
CA ILE A 12 -10.09 -41.53 28.05
C ILE A 12 -10.93 -41.92 29.30
N VAL A 13 -10.44 -41.56 30.46
CA VAL A 13 -11.16 -41.65 31.73
C VAL A 13 -11.83 -40.30 32.01
N ILE A 14 -13.13 -40.33 32.25
CA ILE A 14 -13.92 -39.15 32.61
C ILE A 14 -14.35 -39.30 34.06
N SER A 15 -13.94 -38.36 34.91
CA SER A 15 -14.36 -38.29 36.29
C SER A 15 -14.96 -36.92 36.63
N ARG A 16 -15.84 -36.89 37.57
CA ARG A 16 -16.43 -35.66 38.12
C ARG A 16 -16.45 -35.75 39.61
N ASP A 17 -15.63 -34.97 40.28
CA ASP A 17 -15.64 -34.85 41.73
C ASP A 17 -16.43 -33.61 42.11
N ALA A 18 -17.60 -33.83 42.72
CA ALA A 18 -18.49 -32.76 43.16
C ALA A 18 -17.90 -31.94 44.33
N THR A 19 -16.88 -32.48 45.01
CA THR A 19 -16.24 -31.84 46.19
C THR A 19 -15.03 -30.98 45.80
N VAL A 20 -14.48 -31.18 44.60
CA VAL A 20 -13.31 -30.46 44.10
C VAL A 20 -13.72 -29.56 42.93
N ASN A 21 -13.30 -28.31 42.94
CA ASN A 21 -13.52 -27.32 41.86
C ASN A 21 -14.99 -27.12 41.44
N GLY A 22 -15.96 -27.25 42.36
CA GLY A 22 -17.37 -27.02 42.03
C GLY A 22 -17.98 -28.02 41.03
N GLY A 23 -17.43 -29.23 40.94
CA GLY A 23 -17.91 -30.28 40.04
C GLY A 23 -17.43 -30.14 38.60
N ALA A 24 -16.26 -29.55 38.36
CA ALA A 24 -15.61 -29.50 37.05
C ALA A 24 -15.30 -30.92 36.55
N LEU A 25 -15.37 -31.08 35.22
CA LEU A 25 -15.00 -32.31 34.53
C LEU A 25 -13.47 -32.52 34.60
N ASP A 26 -13.02 -33.67 35.05
CA ASP A 26 -11.65 -34.15 35.02
C ASP A 26 -11.53 -35.21 33.90
N LEU A 27 -10.84 -34.89 32.83
CA LEU A 27 -10.57 -35.78 31.70
C LEU A 27 -9.10 -36.19 31.71
N ARG A 28 -8.83 -37.49 31.67
CA ARG A 28 -7.46 -38.00 31.55
C ARG A 28 -7.39 -39.08 30.52
N GLY A 29 -6.32 -39.03 29.69
CA GLY A 29 -6.11 -40.01 28.65
C GLY A 29 -5.59 -39.45 27.35
N GLU A 30 -5.66 -40.24 26.33
CA GLU A 30 -5.15 -39.89 24.99
C GLU A 30 -6.18 -40.22 23.91
N MET A 31 -6.13 -39.47 22.81
CA MET A 31 -6.85 -39.73 21.59
C MET A 31 -5.87 -39.61 20.40
N LYS A 32 -5.90 -40.59 19.53
CA LYS A 32 -5.13 -40.61 18.28
C LYS A 32 -6.08 -40.67 17.11
N ILE A 33 -5.86 -39.80 16.14
CA ILE A 33 -6.58 -39.80 14.87
C ILE A 33 -5.59 -40.12 13.77
N ALA A 34 -5.94 -41.03 12.89
CA ALA A 34 -5.11 -41.42 11.77
C ALA A 34 -5.86 -41.35 10.46
N ASP A 35 -5.23 -40.70 9.47
CA ASP A 35 -5.68 -40.56 8.09
C ASP A 35 -7.16 -40.14 7.96
N ALA A 36 -7.58 -39.19 8.80
CA ALA A 36 -8.97 -38.76 8.79
C ALA A 36 -9.20 -37.72 7.67
N GLU A 37 -10.38 -37.85 7.06
CA GLU A 37 -10.89 -36.96 6.04
C GLU A 37 -12.31 -36.54 6.39
N PHE A 38 -12.64 -35.26 6.14
CA PHE A 38 -14.00 -34.77 6.27
C PHE A 38 -14.19 -33.46 5.49
N LYS A 39 -15.44 -33.13 5.24
CA LYS A 39 -15.80 -31.83 4.65
C LYS A 39 -16.38 -30.91 5.73
N HIS A 40 -15.92 -29.67 5.72
CA HIS A 40 -16.56 -28.60 6.49
C HIS A 40 -17.90 -28.23 5.83
N LYS A 41 -19.00 -28.26 6.59
CA LYS A 41 -20.36 -28.13 6.03
C LYS A 41 -20.60 -26.79 5.34
N GLU A 42 -20.14 -25.70 5.95
CA GLU A 42 -20.41 -24.33 5.48
C GLU A 42 -19.53 -23.95 4.29
N SER A 43 -18.22 -24.20 4.35
CA SER A 43 -17.31 -23.84 3.29
C SER A 43 -17.17 -24.92 2.18
N GLY A 44 -17.66 -26.15 2.45
CA GLY A 44 -17.49 -27.27 1.53
C GLY A 44 -16.05 -27.77 1.38
N ARG A 45 -15.10 -27.22 2.13
CA ARG A 45 -13.68 -27.56 2.08
C ARG A 45 -13.44 -28.94 2.62
N LYS A 46 -12.54 -29.66 1.96
CA LYS A 46 -12.08 -30.98 2.37
C LYS A 46 -10.81 -30.85 3.18
N ILE A 47 -10.84 -31.38 4.40
CA ILE A 47 -9.65 -31.63 5.21
C ILE A 47 -9.25 -33.06 4.96
N GLU A 48 -8.00 -33.27 4.58
CA GLU A 48 -7.45 -34.56 4.18
C GLU A 48 -6.23 -34.92 5.02
N LYS A 49 -6.00 -36.22 5.17
CA LYS A 49 -4.81 -36.76 5.84
C LYS A 49 -4.61 -36.20 7.26
N LEU A 50 -5.69 -35.99 7.99
CA LEU A 50 -5.59 -35.53 9.37
C LEU A 50 -5.01 -36.65 10.23
N ASN A 51 -3.81 -36.43 10.75
CA ASN A 51 -3.17 -37.22 11.77
C ASN A 51 -3.02 -36.34 13.00
N ALA A 52 -3.54 -36.78 14.15
CA ALA A 52 -3.49 -35.98 15.37
C ALA A 52 -3.30 -36.84 16.63
N ALA A 53 -2.56 -36.31 17.58
CA ALA A 53 -2.43 -36.84 18.92
C ALA A 53 -2.87 -35.80 19.94
N VAL A 54 -3.86 -36.12 20.75
CA VAL A 54 -4.44 -35.25 21.78
C VAL A 54 -4.33 -35.95 23.12
N SER A 55 -3.82 -35.26 24.13
CA SER A 55 -3.82 -35.70 25.50
C SER A 55 -4.76 -34.84 26.36
N PHE A 56 -5.41 -35.46 27.30
CA PHE A 56 -6.28 -34.83 28.29
C PHE A 56 -5.65 -34.91 29.66
N LEU A 57 -5.45 -33.78 30.32
CA LEU A 57 -4.73 -33.65 31.58
C LEU A 57 -5.59 -32.83 32.60
N GLY A 58 -6.60 -33.48 33.13
CA GLY A 58 -7.52 -32.85 34.07
C GLY A 58 -8.45 -31.84 33.38
N ASP A 59 -8.24 -30.58 33.64
CA ASP A 59 -9.00 -29.47 33.07
C ASP A 59 -8.45 -28.95 31.73
N LYS A 60 -7.45 -29.63 31.11
CA LYS A 60 -6.78 -29.19 29.88
C LYS A 60 -6.78 -30.28 28.83
N ALA A 61 -6.96 -29.84 27.57
CA ALA A 61 -6.67 -30.62 26.38
C ALA A 61 -5.41 -30.06 25.68
N GLN A 62 -4.54 -30.97 25.30
CA GLN A 62 -3.31 -30.66 24.59
C GLN A 62 -3.24 -31.42 23.27
N VAL A 63 -3.30 -30.72 22.14
CA VAL A 63 -2.96 -31.23 20.83
C VAL A 63 -1.43 -31.24 20.74
N GLN A 64 -0.83 -32.39 20.95
CA GLN A 64 0.63 -32.56 20.89
C GLN A 64 1.14 -32.33 19.47
N SER A 65 0.44 -32.93 18.49
CA SER A 65 0.67 -32.75 17.07
C SER A 65 -0.63 -32.98 16.31
N ALA A 66 -0.92 -32.15 15.36
CA ALA A 66 -1.90 -32.40 14.31
C ALA A 66 -1.30 -31.98 12.98
N GLU A 67 -1.35 -32.88 11.99
CA GLU A 67 -0.94 -32.58 10.63
C GLU A 67 -2.09 -32.90 9.69
N PHE A 68 -2.42 -31.97 8.81
CA PHE A 68 -3.53 -32.14 7.86
C PHE A 68 -3.30 -31.30 6.60
N ARG A 69 -4.04 -31.63 5.55
CA ARG A 69 -4.02 -30.90 4.29
C ARG A 69 -5.37 -30.26 3.99
N VAL A 70 -5.32 -29.00 3.55
CA VAL A 70 -6.46 -28.24 3.01
C VAL A 70 -6.03 -27.68 1.67
N GLY A 71 -6.65 -28.15 0.58
CA GLY A 71 -6.24 -27.76 -0.77
C GLY A 71 -4.76 -28.06 -1.05
N SER A 72 -3.99 -27.03 -1.37
CA SER A 72 -2.54 -27.14 -1.62
C SER A 72 -1.69 -26.99 -0.34
N SER A 73 -2.31 -26.60 0.78
CA SER A 73 -1.64 -26.27 2.03
C SER A 73 -1.54 -27.48 2.97
N THR A 74 -0.32 -27.79 3.44
CA THR A 74 -0.10 -28.76 4.53
C THR A 74 0.18 -28.00 5.81
N ILE A 75 -0.61 -28.25 6.84
CA ILE A 75 -0.58 -27.50 8.10
C ILE A 75 -0.22 -28.45 9.23
N ALA A 76 0.82 -28.11 9.98
CA ALA A 76 1.16 -28.73 11.24
C ALA A 76 0.76 -27.81 12.39
N LEU A 77 0.01 -28.33 13.36
CA LEU A 77 -0.57 -27.59 14.48
C LEU A 77 -0.25 -28.28 15.81
N SER A 78 0.13 -27.51 16.82
CA SER A 78 0.06 -27.91 18.21
C SER A 78 -0.73 -26.86 19.00
N ALA A 79 -1.48 -27.28 20.01
CA ALA A 79 -2.31 -26.38 20.78
C ALA A 79 -2.53 -26.89 22.22
N THR A 80 -2.79 -25.96 23.13
CA THR A 80 -3.23 -26.27 24.51
C THR A 80 -4.41 -25.38 24.84
N ALA A 81 -5.48 -25.98 25.34
CA ALA A 81 -6.68 -25.28 25.73
C ALA A 81 -7.21 -25.79 27.08
N PRO A 82 -7.68 -24.95 28.02
CA PRO A 82 -8.46 -25.38 29.15
C PRO A 82 -9.82 -25.92 28.65
N LEU A 83 -10.34 -26.90 29.36
CA LEU A 83 -11.69 -27.45 29.18
C LEU A 83 -12.68 -26.55 29.93
N SER A 84 -12.89 -25.34 29.49
CA SER A 84 -13.73 -24.32 30.13
C SER A 84 -14.82 -23.83 29.18
N PRO A 85 -15.91 -23.25 29.70
CA PRO A 85 -16.97 -22.66 28.85
C PRO A 85 -16.48 -21.53 27.93
N GLU A 86 -15.43 -20.81 28.34
CA GLU A 86 -14.77 -19.80 27.55
C GLU A 86 -13.38 -20.29 27.11
N PRO A 87 -13.29 -21.05 26.03
CA PRO A 87 -12.02 -21.63 25.63
C PRO A 87 -11.00 -20.57 25.25
N ARG A 88 -9.82 -20.64 25.84
CA ARG A 88 -8.63 -19.89 25.49
C ARG A 88 -7.56 -20.90 25.10
N ALA A 89 -7.28 -21.03 23.81
CA ALA A 89 -6.27 -21.95 23.31
C ALA A 89 -5.01 -21.18 22.91
N SER A 90 -3.86 -21.59 23.41
CA SER A 90 -2.58 -21.22 22.81
C SER A 90 -2.23 -22.22 21.73
N TYR A 91 -1.67 -21.75 20.62
CA TYR A 91 -1.34 -22.62 19.50
C TYR A 91 -0.04 -22.22 18.81
N ARG A 92 0.54 -23.18 18.11
CA ARG A 92 1.60 -23.00 17.14
C ARG A 92 1.23 -23.71 15.85
N LEU A 93 1.26 -22.96 14.77
CA LEU A 93 1.02 -23.46 13.41
C LEU A 93 2.30 -23.34 12.59
N ARG A 94 2.58 -24.35 11.76
CA ARG A 94 3.65 -24.33 10.77
C ARG A 94 3.12 -24.84 9.43
N SER A 95 3.61 -24.27 8.34
CA SER A 95 3.30 -24.72 6.99
C SER A 95 4.47 -24.40 6.08
N ALA A 96 4.94 -25.37 5.31
CA ALA A 96 5.97 -25.13 4.29
C ALA A 96 5.40 -24.25 3.16
N ILE A 97 4.15 -24.47 2.80
CA ILE A 97 3.40 -23.68 1.82
C ILE A 97 2.00 -23.50 2.37
N LEU A 98 1.59 -22.23 2.55
CA LEU A 98 0.24 -21.85 2.94
C LEU A 98 -0.36 -20.98 1.84
N ASP A 99 -1.37 -21.49 1.15
CA ASP A 99 -2.17 -20.73 0.19
C ASP A 99 -3.42 -20.19 0.90
N LEU A 100 -3.53 -18.87 1.04
CA LEU A 100 -4.65 -18.27 1.77
C LEU A 100 -5.98 -18.46 1.04
N SER A 101 -5.97 -18.80 -0.26
CA SER A 101 -7.19 -19.18 -0.98
C SER A 101 -7.77 -20.51 -0.52
N ASP A 102 -6.96 -21.35 0.15
CA ASP A 102 -7.42 -22.56 0.79
C ASP A 102 -8.21 -22.31 2.09
N LEU A 103 -8.13 -21.08 2.62
CA LEU A 103 -8.72 -20.64 3.90
C LEU A 103 -9.61 -19.40 3.71
N PRO A 104 -10.70 -19.48 2.93
CA PRO A 104 -11.55 -18.33 2.63
C PRO A 104 -12.23 -17.74 3.86
N GLU A 105 -12.36 -18.52 4.93
CA GLU A 105 -12.90 -18.09 6.22
C GLU A 105 -12.05 -16.98 6.87
N LEU A 106 -10.78 -16.86 6.47
CA LEU A 106 -9.92 -15.75 6.89
C LEU A 106 -10.21 -14.44 6.13
N GLY A 107 -11.16 -14.45 5.18
CA GLY A 107 -11.60 -13.28 4.44
C GLY A 107 -10.65 -12.82 3.33
N PHE A 108 -9.65 -13.61 2.97
CA PHE A 108 -8.77 -13.32 1.85
C PHE A 108 -9.39 -13.84 0.55
N SER A 109 -9.83 -12.93 -0.31
CA SER A 109 -10.39 -13.25 -1.63
C SER A 109 -9.32 -13.34 -2.73
N GLU A 110 -8.10 -12.89 -2.45
CA GLU A 110 -7.03 -12.79 -3.43
C GLU A 110 -5.95 -13.84 -3.20
N SER A 111 -5.28 -14.27 -4.27
CA SER A 111 -4.22 -15.27 -4.20
C SER A 111 -3.04 -14.75 -3.39
N ALA A 112 -2.81 -15.35 -2.25
CA ALA A 112 -1.64 -15.10 -1.42
C ALA A 112 -1.04 -16.44 -1.01
N ARG A 113 0.17 -16.70 -1.49
CA ARG A 113 0.91 -17.93 -1.21
C ARG A 113 2.13 -17.60 -0.37
N LEU A 114 2.16 -18.14 0.84
CA LEU A 114 3.22 -17.92 1.81
C LEU A 114 4.09 -19.16 1.94
N GLN A 115 5.40 -18.98 2.11
CA GLN A 115 6.38 -20.05 2.26
C GLN A 115 7.00 -20.01 3.66
N ASP A 116 7.26 -21.20 4.21
CA ASP A 116 7.87 -21.40 5.54
C ASP A 116 7.17 -20.56 6.62
N VAL A 117 5.86 -20.74 6.71
CA VAL A 117 5.01 -20.00 7.65
C VAL A 117 5.14 -20.57 9.04
N THR A 118 5.30 -19.68 10.01
CA THR A 118 5.10 -19.99 11.43
C THR A 118 4.15 -18.96 12.03
N ALA A 119 3.09 -19.42 12.68
CA ALA A 119 2.18 -18.60 13.46
C ALA A 119 2.10 -19.11 14.88
N ASN A 120 2.35 -18.25 15.85
CA ASN A 120 2.19 -18.57 17.28
C ASN A 120 1.17 -17.59 17.84
N GLY A 121 0.20 -18.09 18.59
CA GLY A 121 -0.83 -17.19 19.06
C GLY A 121 -1.82 -17.80 20.05
N GLU A 122 -2.89 -17.06 20.25
CA GLU A 122 -4.01 -17.44 21.10
C GLU A 122 -5.32 -17.32 20.32
N LEU A 123 -6.17 -18.30 20.46
CA LEU A 123 -7.58 -18.27 20.11
C LEU A 123 -8.37 -18.02 21.40
N ARG A 124 -9.28 -17.06 21.39
CA ARG A 124 -10.25 -16.81 22.47
C ARG A 124 -11.65 -16.77 21.88
N VAL A 125 -12.61 -17.31 22.60
CA VAL A 125 -14.03 -17.13 22.25
C VAL A 125 -14.61 -16.15 23.26
N GLN A 126 -15.07 -14.98 22.80
CA GLN A 126 -15.67 -13.94 23.62
C GLN A 126 -17.12 -13.70 23.15
N ASN A 127 -18.08 -13.92 24.02
CA ASN A 127 -19.50 -13.80 23.66
C ASN A 127 -19.89 -14.63 22.41
N GLY A 128 -19.33 -15.84 22.28
CA GLY A 128 -19.55 -16.71 21.13
C GLY A 128 -18.77 -16.35 19.86
N VAL A 129 -17.97 -15.26 19.88
CA VAL A 129 -17.19 -14.81 18.72
C VAL A 129 -15.73 -15.22 18.87
N PRO A 130 -15.14 -15.96 17.91
CA PRO A 130 -13.73 -16.30 17.93
C PRO A 130 -12.87 -15.09 17.59
N VAL A 131 -11.81 -14.87 18.38
CA VAL A 131 -10.75 -13.89 18.14
C VAL A 131 -9.41 -14.59 18.21
N ILE A 132 -8.63 -14.45 17.14
CA ILE A 132 -7.29 -15.03 17.01
C ILE A 132 -6.26 -13.90 17.05
N LYS A 133 -5.28 -13.99 17.96
CA LYS A 133 -4.10 -13.11 17.99
C LYS A 133 -2.88 -13.95 17.72
N SER A 134 -2.07 -13.55 16.74
CA SER A 134 -0.89 -14.31 16.29
C SER A 134 0.28 -13.43 16.00
N SER A 135 1.48 -13.91 16.31
CA SER A 135 2.71 -13.45 15.68
C SER A 135 2.99 -14.37 14.48
N VAL A 136 3.05 -13.80 13.31
CA VAL A 136 3.19 -14.52 12.03
C VAL A 136 4.53 -14.19 11.40
N THR A 137 5.24 -15.20 10.93
CA THR A 137 6.46 -15.06 10.12
C THR A 137 6.35 -15.91 8.87
N SER A 138 6.95 -15.45 7.75
CA SER A 138 7.09 -16.21 6.51
C SER A 138 8.41 -15.85 5.84
N ALA A 139 9.16 -16.83 5.37
CA ALA A 139 10.44 -16.60 4.71
C ALA A 139 10.28 -15.90 3.37
N GLY A 140 9.18 -16.14 2.65
CA GLY A 140 8.87 -15.52 1.38
C GLY A 140 7.53 -15.97 0.83
N GLY A 141 7.25 -15.56 -0.42
CA GLY A 141 6.01 -15.94 -1.10
C GLY A 141 5.59 -14.93 -2.14
N VAL A 142 4.30 -14.98 -2.48
CA VAL A 142 3.68 -14.08 -3.46
C VAL A 142 2.37 -13.57 -2.87
N LEU A 143 2.19 -12.25 -2.89
CA LEU A 143 0.97 -11.54 -2.53
C LEU A 143 0.47 -10.79 -3.77
N GLN A 144 -0.71 -11.11 -4.30
CA GLN A 144 -1.27 -10.48 -5.50
C GLN A 144 -0.24 -10.36 -6.65
N ASN A 145 0.41 -11.45 -7.02
CA ASN A 145 1.49 -11.52 -8.00
C ASN A 145 2.81 -10.82 -7.61
N THR A 146 2.91 -10.21 -6.43
CA THR A 146 4.13 -9.55 -5.94
C THR A 146 4.92 -10.48 -5.05
N ALA A 147 6.15 -10.82 -5.46
CA ALA A 147 7.05 -11.60 -4.64
C ALA A 147 7.57 -10.79 -3.45
N TYR A 148 7.56 -11.39 -2.27
CA TYR A 148 8.10 -10.80 -1.04
C TYR A 148 9.07 -11.75 -0.34
N LYS A 149 9.83 -11.22 0.63
CA LYS A 149 10.69 -11.97 1.55
C LYS A 149 10.54 -11.44 2.97
N ASN A 150 10.86 -12.29 3.95
CA ASN A 150 11.02 -11.91 5.36
C ASN A 150 9.80 -11.21 5.97
N LEU A 151 8.59 -11.73 5.71
CA LEU A 151 7.37 -11.21 6.32
C LEU A 151 7.36 -11.50 7.82
N ARG A 152 7.02 -10.47 8.58
CA ARG A 152 6.71 -10.55 10.02
C ARG A 152 5.51 -9.65 10.29
N ALA A 153 4.57 -10.11 11.13
CA ALA A 153 3.41 -9.33 11.53
C ALA A 153 2.83 -9.84 12.86
N GLU A 154 2.23 -8.95 13.61
CA GLU A 154 1.28 -9.28 14.67
C GLU A 154 -0.13 -9.16 14.08
N VAL A 155 -0.86 -10.23 14.00
CA VAL A 155 -2.18 -10.32 13.36
C VAL A 155 -3.25 -10.55 14.39
N VAL A 156 -4.33 -9.81 14.29
CA VAL A 156 -5.58 -10.05 15.03
C VAL A 156 -6.68 -10.31 14.01
N TRP A 157 -7.26 -11.49 14.08
CA TRP A 157 -8.36 -11.89 13.22
C TRP A 157 -9.65 -12.09 14.02
N SER A 158 -10.76 -11.74 13.43
CA SER A 158 -12.12 -12.06 13.89
C SER A 158 -13.05 -12.19 12.67
N PRO A 159 -14.27 -12.71 12.80
CA PRO A 159 -15.25 -12.70 11.70
C PRO A 159 -15.57 -11.31 11.14
N ALA A 160 -15.31 -10.24 11.89
CA ALA A 160 -15.54 -8.87 11.45
C ALA A 160 -14.38 -8.30 10.61
N GLY A 161 -13.18 -8.88 10.68
CA GLY A 161 -12.04 -8.37 9.93
C GLY A 161 -10.68 -8.83 10.46
N VAL A 162 -9.63 -8.35 9.81
CA VAL A 162 -8.24 -8.61 10.16
C VAL A 162 -7.49 -7.31 10.39
N GLY A 163 -6.77 -7.24 11.52
CA GLY A 163 -5.80 -6.19 11.82
C GLY A 163 -4.39 -6.73 11.75
N ALA A 164 -3.44 -5.91 11.32
CA ALA A 164 -2.02 -6.21 11.40
C ALA A 164 -1.27 -5.06 12.06
N LYS A 165 -0.34 -5.39 12.96
CA LYS A 165 0.62 -4.48 13.56
C LYS A 165 2.03 -4.94 13.28
N ASN A 166 2.96 -3.99 13.25
CA ASN A 166 4.38 -4.27 13.02
C ASN A 166 4.62 -5.12 11.77
N LEU A 167 3.71 -5.02 10.79
CA LEU A 167 3.90 -5.69 9.50
C LEU A 167 5.18 -5.17 8.87
N SER A 168 6.08 -6.07 8.54
CA SER A 168 7.33 -5.77 7.86
C SER A 168 7.63 -6.87 6.84
N LEU A 169 7.98 -6.48 5.63
CA LEU A 169 8.40 -7.40 4.57
C LEU A 169 9.34 -6.70 3.59
N GLN A 170 10.09 -7.47 2.83
CA GLN A 170 10.95 -6.99 1.75
C GLN A 170 10.27 -7.23 0.40
N LEU A 171 10.26 -6.20 -0.45
CA LEU A 171 9.74 -6.27 -1.82
C LEU A 171 10.51 -5.30 -2.72
N PHE A 172 10.71 -5.67 -4.00
CA PHE A 172 11.39 -4.83 -5.01
C PHE A 172 12.72 -4.22 -4.50
N SER A 173 13.53 -5.00 -3.78
CA SER A 173 14.81 -4.60 -3.15
C SER A 173 14.68 -3.55 -2.04
N GLY A 174 13.48 -3.18 -1.63
CA GLY A 174 13.19 -2.26 -0.52
C GLY A 174 12.44 -2.95 0.61
N THR A 175 12.00 -2.15 1.57
CA THR A 175 11.25 -2.61 2.75
C THR A 175 9.89 -1.91 2.81
N LEU A 176 8.85 -2.66 3.10
CA LEU A 176 7.53 -2.16 3.49
C LEU A 176 7.34 -2.41 4.99
N ARG A 177 6.90 -1.38 5.72
CA ARG A 177 6.33 -1.48 7.07
C ARG A 177 4.93 -0.92 7.06
N ALA A 178 4.01 -1.56 7.76
CA ALA A 178 2.64 -1.10 7.80
C ALA A 178 1.91 -1.55 9.07
N ASP A 179 0.94 -0.74 9.48
CA ASP A 179 -0.05 -1.06 10.49
C ASP A 179 -1.43 -0.78 9.91
N GLY A 180 -2.40 -1.64 10.15
CA GLY A 180 -3.71 -1.39 9.56
C GLY A 180 -4.76 -2.43 9.90
N TYR A 181 -5.93 -2.17 9.35
CA TYR A 181 -7.13 -2.96 9.53
C TYR A 181 -7.92 -3.08 8.23
N TRP A 182 -8.49 -4.26 8.01
CA TRP A 182 -9.45 -4.55 6.95
C TRP A 182 -10.68 -5.22 7.55
N GLY A 183 -11.81 -4.52 7.53
CA GLY A 183 -13.12 -5.05 7.88
C GLY A 183 -13.78 -5.72 6.69
N TYR A 184 -14.29 -6.94 6.88
CA TYR A 184 -14.84 -7.75 5.77
C TYR A 184 -16.23 -7.32 5.29
N GLY A 185 -16.92 -6.47 6.01
CA GLY A 185 -18.29 -6.08 5.70
C GLY A 185 -19.33 -6.99 6.40
N GLY A 186 -20.33 -7.45 5.67
CA GLY A 186 -21.50 -8.12 6.24
C GLY A 186 -22.60 -7.11 6.56
N GLU A 187 -23.14 -7.10 7.76
CA GLU A 187 -24.11 -6.10 8.22
C GLU A 187 -23.50 -4.69 8.36
N LYS A 188 -22.16 -4.60 8.56
CA LYS A 188 -21.42 -3.36 8.64
C LYS A 188 -20.75 -3.03 7.31
N PRO A 189 -20.52 -1.74 7.00
CA PRO A 189 -19.75 -1.36 5.82
C PRO A 189 -18.35 -2.00 5.84
N GLN A 190 -17.86 -2.43 4.68
CA GLN A 190 -16.46 -2.82 4.53
C GLN A 190 -15.55 -1.63 4.81
N GLN A 191 -14.53 -1.82 5.64
CA GLN A 191 -13.62 -0.77 6.07
C GLN A 191 -12.18 -1.16 5.75
N PHE A 192 -11.38 -0.16 5.39
CA PHE A 192 -9.96 -0.29 5.14
C PHE A 192 -9.25 0.91 5.77
N ALA A 193 -8.21 0.66 6.56
CA ALA A 193 -7.42 1.73 7.15
C ALA A 193 -5.98 1.25 7.38
N TRP A 194 -5.01 1.90 6.74
CA TRP A 194 -3.60 1.52 6.82
C TRP A 194 -2.70 2.74 6.91
N VAL A 195 -1.66 2.63 7.74
CA VAL A 195 -0.49 3.50 7.73
C VAL A 195 0.68 2.67 7.21
N ALA A 196 1.38 3.20 6.22
CA ALA A 196 2.46 2.46 5.58
C ALA A 196 3.71 3.33 5.38
N GLN A 197 4.86 2.70 5.48
CA GLN A 197 6.17 3.25 5.16
C GLN A 197 6.89 2.30 4.22
N VAL A 198 7.29 2.83 3.08
CA VAL A 198 8.04 2.14 2.05
C VAL A 198 9.43 2.78 1.97
N GLU A 199 10.49 1.99 1.98
CA GLU A 199 11.86 2.47 1.93
C GLU A 199 12.63 1.83 0.78
N SER A 200 13.21 2.69 -0.08
CA SER A 200 14.17 2.31 -1.13
C SER A 200 13.67 1.24 -2.11
N VAL A 201 12.38 1.20 -2.40
CA VAL A 201 11.78 0.31 -3.39
C VAL A 201 12.18 0.75 -4.81
N LYS A 202 12.56 -0.19 -5.67
CA LYS A 202 12.78 0.08 -7.09
C LYS A 202 11.45 0.38 -7.77
N LEU A 203 11.28 1.64 -8.20
CA LEU A 203 10.03 2.11 -8.79
C LEU A 203 9.71 1.42 -10.11
N GLY A 204 10.71 1.16 -10.95
CA GLY A 204 10.54 0.44 -12.22
C GLY A 204 9.92 -0.94 -12.05
N ASP A 205 10.41 -1.73 -11.07
CA ASP A 205 9.90 -3.07 -10.76
C ASP A 205 8.45 -3.01 -10.23
N LEU A 206 8.18 -2.04 -9.34
CA LEU A 206 6.83 -1.80 -8.80
C LEU A 206 5.82 -1.44 -9.92
N LEU A 207 6.22 -0.56 -10.84
CA LEU A 207 5.37 -0.13 -11.95
C LEU A 207 5.17 -1.23 -12.98
N ALA A 208 6.22 -2.00 -13.30
CA ALA A 208 6.13 -3.12 -14.25
C ALA A 208 5.06 -4.13 -13.85
N GLN A 209 4.87 -4.33 -12.56
CA GLN A 209 3.92 -5.29 -12.00
C GLN A 209 2.51 -4.75 -11.83
N ASN A 210 2.38 -3.49 -11.35
CA ASN A 210 1.08 -2.92 -10.97
C ASN A 210 0.50 -1.97 -12.03
N LEU A 211 1.35 -1.36 -12.84
CA LEU A 211 0.99 -0.40 -13.89
C LEU A 211 1.84 -0.66 -15.15
N PRO A 212 1.65 -1.78 -15.86
CA PRO A 212 2.51 -2.21 -16.96
C PRO A 212 2.60 -1.18 -18.11
N GLN A 213 1.59 -0.32 -18.26
CA GLN A 213 1.63 0.79 -19.23
C GLN A 213 2.65 1.90 -18.87
N LEU A 214 3.12 1.94 -17.62
CA LEU A 214 4.18 2.84 -17.14
C LEU A 214 5.52 2.12 -16.98
N LYS A 215 5.57 0.83 -17.32
CA LYS A 215 6.81 0.06 -17.36
C LYS A 215 7.84 0.83 -18.20
N ASP A 216 9.04 0.92 -17.68
CA ASP A 216 10.16 1.61 -18.33
C ASP A 216 9.98 3.13 -18.60
N ARG A 217 8.90 3.76 -18.07
CA ARG A 217 8.68 5.21 -18.24
C ARG A 217 9.28 6.06 -17.12
N ILE A 218 9.35 5.51 -15.92
CA ILE A 218 9.96 6.17 -14.77
C ILE A 218 10.72 5.14 -13.94
N ASP A 219 11.93 5.48 -13.57
CA ASP A 219 12.78 4.66 -12.71
C ASP A 219 13.29 5.50 -11.53
N GLY A 220 13.89 4.82 -10.53
CA GLY A 220 14.45 5.43 -9.34
C GLY A 220 14.17 4.63 -8.07
N GLN A 221 14.66 5.13 -6.95
CA GLN A 221 14.42 4.57 -5.62
C GLN A 221 13.30 5.34 -4.92
N LEU A 222 12.15 4.68 -4.76
CA LEU A 222 10.98 5.23 -4.08
C LEU A 222 11.07 5.01 -2.57
N SER A 223 10.86 6.07 -1.81
CA SER A 223 10.49 6.02 -0.39
C SER A 223 9.16 6.75 -0.23
N LEU A 224 8.24 6.15 0.51
CA LEU A 224 6.90 6.68 0.71
C LEU A 224 6.50 6.48 2.16
N ARG A 225 5.84 7.48 2.75
CA ARG A 225 5.14 7.36 4.03
C ARG A 225 3.76 7.95 3.86
N GLY A 226 2.74 7.24 4.33
CA GLY A 226 1.38 7.75 4.20
C GLY A 226 0.37 6.90 4.95
N GLN A 227 -0.85 7.42 4.94
CA GLN A 227 -2.02 6.76 5.47
C GLN A 227 -3.12 6.74 4.42
N LEU A 228 -3.87 5.65 4.39
CA LEU A 228 -5.02 5.46 3.50
C LEU A 228 -6.17 4.89 4.30
N ASP A 229 -7.36 5.40 4.09
CA ASP A 229 -8.59 4.87 4.64
C ASP A 229 -9.70 4.85 3.58
N ALA A 230 -10.61 3.91 3.72
CA ALA A 230 -11.79 3.80 2.88
C ALA A 230 -12.93 3.11 3.65
N THR A 231 -14.16 3.47 3.33
CA THR A 231 -15.37 2.81 3.85
C THR A 231 -16.34 2.61 2.69
N ALA A 232 -16.56 1.35 2.31
CA ALA A 232 -17.56 1.02 1.30
C ALA A 232 -18.95 1.08 1.94
N ARG A 233 -19.77 2.04 1.50
CA ARG A 233 -21.19 2.10 1.81
C ARG A 233 -21.97 1.25 0.80
N GLN A 234 -23.25 0.96 1.08
CA GLN A 234 -24.13 0.28 0.13
C GLN A 234 -24.00 0.95 -1.25
N ASN A 235 -23.64 0.15 -2.27
CA ASN A 235 -23.45 0.56 -3.67
C ASN A 235 -22.18 1.36 -4.00
N ALA A 236 -21.24 1.60 -3.07
CA ALA A 236 -19.96 2.24 -3.35
C ALA A 236 -18.78 1.28 -3.12
N THR A 237 -17.80 1.30 -4.01
CA THR A 237 -16.57 0.51 -3.85
C THR A 237 -15.61 1.18 -2.86
N LEU A 238 -14.71 0.42 -2.21
CA LEU A 238 -13.62 0.97 -1.40
C LEU A 238 -12.79 2.01 -2.18
N ARG A 239 -12.60 1.77 -3.48
CA ARG A 239 -11.85 2.66 -4.36
C ARG A 239 -12.48 4.06 -4.49
N GLU A 240 -13.80 4.15 -4.50
CA GLU A 240 -14.53 5.42 -4.62
C GLU A 240 -14.46 6.25 -3.33
N SER A 241 -14.40 5.57 -2.19
CA SER A 241 -14.32 6.21 -0.87
C SER A 241 -12.89 6.37 -0.35
N LEU A 242 -11.86 6.01 -1.15
CA LEU A 242 -10.47 6.07 -0.72
C LEU A 242 -10.04 7.51 -0.42
N ASN A 243 -9.56 7.71 0.81
CA ASN A 243 -8.96 8.94 1.28
C ASN A 243 -7.56 8.66 1.80
N GLY A 244 -6.74 9.69 1.88
CA GLY A 244 -5.43 9.55 2.47
C GLY A 244 -4.51 10.73 2.25
N SER A 245 -3.34 10.62 2.83
CA SER A 245 -2.27 11.61 2.67
C SER A 245 -0.91 10.95 2.87
N GLY A 246 0.12 11.58 2.33
CA GLY A 246 1.46 11.08 2.50
C GLY A 246 2.51 11.95 1.86
N GLU A 247 3.75 11.48 2.01
CA GLU A 247 4.94 12.03 1.39
C GLU A 247 5.63 10.95 0.55
N ALA A 248 6.05 11.31 -0.66
CA ALA A 248 6.81 10.45 -1.55
C ALA A 248 8.12 11.13 -1.95
N VAL A 249 9.20 10.36 -1.96
CA VAL A 249 10.52 10.80 -2.42
C VAL A 249 11.07 9.74 -3.36
N ILE A 250 11.37 10.14 -4.59
CA ILE A 250 12.10 9.31 -5.55
C ILE A 250 13.50 9.90 -5.68
N ARG A 251 14.52 9.06 -5.54
CA ARG A 251 15.93 9.46 -5.67
C ARG A 251 16.58 8.78 -6.85
N ARG A 252 17.52 9.50 -7.48
CA ARG A 252 18.31 8.99 -8.61
C ARG A 252 17.43 8.39 -9.68
N GLY A 253 16.44 9.16 -10.13
CA GLY A 253 15.44 8.69 -11.06
C GLY A 253 15.65 9.22 -12.48
N THR A 254 14.87 8.64 -13.39
CA THR A 254 14.85 9.03 -14.80
C THR A 254 13.42 8.94 -15.34
N LEU A 255 12.94 10.01 -15.97
CA LEU A 255 11.75 9.94 -16.83
C LEU A 255 12.24 9.54 -18.22
N ARG A 256 11.91 8.34 -18.66
CA ARG A 256 12.36 7.77 -19.93
C ARG A 256 11.45 8.19 -21.07
N ASP A 257 12.03 8.38 -22.25
CA ASP A 257 11.34 8.81 -23.47
C ASP A 257 10.56 10.13 -23.30
N PHE A 258 10.93 10.93 -22.32
CA PHE A 258 10.28 12.19 -22.02
C PHE A 258 11.31 13.26 -21.61
N ASN A 259 11.69 14.10 -22.56
CA ASN A 259 12.52 15.27 -22.29
C ASN A 259 11.62 16.43 -21.87
N LEU A 260 11.44 16.60 -20.57
CA LEU A 260 10.56 17.62 -19.98
C LEU A 260 11.06 19.03 -20.32
N PHE A 261 12.38 19.26 -20.31
CA PHE A 261 12.97 20.53 -20.70
C PHE A 261 12.63 20.88 -22.15
N SER A 262 12.88 19.97 -23.09
CA SER A 262 12.55 20.14 -24.51
C SER A 262 11.05 20.33 -24.73
N ALA A 263 10.19 19.61 -24.03
CA ALA A 263 8.74 19.72 -24.14
C ALA A 263 8.21 21.11 -23.74
N ILE A 264 8.83 21.75 -22.73
CA ILE A 264 8.49 23.12 -22.30
C ILE A 264 9.00 24.13 -23.33
N PHE A 265 10.21 23.96 -23.87
CA PHE A 265 10.83 24.95 -24.78
C PHE A 265 10.38 24.83 -26.25
N ARG A 266 10.25 23.61 -26.80
CA ARG A 266 9.98 23.42 -28.26
C ARG A 266 8.52 23.63 -28.67
N ARG A 267 7.54 23.39 -27.78
CA ARG A 267 6.11 23.49 -28.10
C ARG A 267 5.50 24.88 -27.85
N GLY A 268 6.31 25.85 -27.45
CA GLY A 268 5.89 27.25 -27.25
C GLY A 268 5.79 28.07 -28.52
N GLY A 269 5.37 27.52 -29.66
CA GLY A 269 5.22 28.20 -30.94
C GLY A 269 4.23 29.37 -31.02
N GLY A 270 4.19 30.23 -30.01
CA GLY A 270 3.48 31.49 -29.98
C GLY A 270 4.47 32.65 -29.81
N ALA A 271 4.12 33.84 -30.22
CA ALA A 271 4.95 35.06 -30.35
C ALA A 271 5.71 35.52 -29.08
N THR A 272 5.71 34.78 -28.01
CA THR A 272 6.38 35.08 -26.72
C THR A 272 7.39 34.01 -26.25
N ALA A 273 7.54 32.89 -26.97
CA ALA A 273 8.72 32.05 -26.77
C ALA A 273 9.91 32.80 -27.38
N PRO A 274 11.15 32.70 -26.85
CA PRO A 274 12.33 33.20 -27.51
C PRO A 274 12.46 32.40 -28.82
N THR A 275 11.83 32.89 -29.88
CA THR A 275 11.58 32.22 -31.13
C THR A 275 12.87 32.04 -31.96
N ARG A 276 13.95 32.65 -31.51
CA ARG A 276 15.32 32.40 -32.02
C ARG A 276 16.25 32.50 -30.80
N LEU A 277 16.65 31.35 -30.26
CA LEU A 277 17.83 31.29 -29.38
C LEU A 277 18.99 31.86 -30.20
N SER A 278 19.83 32.72 -29.59
CA SER A 278 21.10 33.07 -30.23
C SER A 278 21.91 31.80 -30.48
N PRO A 279 22.81 31.76 -31.48
CA PRO A 279 23.67 30.61 -31.71
C PRO A 279 24.40 30.14 -30.45
N ARG A 280 24.86 31.07 -29.62
CA ARG A 280 25.51 30.79 -28.34
C ARG A 280 24.59 30.10 -27.34
N LEU A 281 23.36 30.61 -27.15
CA LEU A 281 22.40 30.02 -26.23
C LEU A 281 21.91 28.66 -26.71
N ALA A 282 21.77 28.50 -28.03
CA ALA A 282 21.45 27.21 -28.64
C ALA A 282 22.56 26.18 -28.37
N GLU A 283 23.83 26.56 -28.43
CA GLU A 283 24.97 25.71 -28.10
C GLU A 283 24.96 25.30 -26.62
N VAL A 284 24.76 26.26 -25.70
CA VAL A 284 24.67 25.99 -24.24
C VAL A 284 23.52 25.03 -23.89
N LEU A 285 22.41 25.09 -24.61
CA LEU A 285 21.23 24.25 -24.39
C LEU A 285 21.21 22.99 -25.23
N ALA A 286 22.15 22.82 -26.17
CA ALA A 286 22.15 21.71 -27.13
C ALA A 286 22.01 20.35 -26.45
N ASP A 287 22.80 20.11 -25.41
CA ASP A 287 22.78 18.86 -24.65
C ASP A 287 21.43 18.62 -23.95
N LEU A 288 20.85 19.66 -23.30
CA LEU A 288 19.56 19.56 -22.61
C LEU A 288 18.41 19.32 -23.60
N LEU A 289 18.45 19.96 -24.76
CA LEU A 289 17.42 19.83 -25.80
C LEU A 289 17.53 18.52 -26.58
N ALA A 290 18.73 17.93 -26.66
CA ALA A 290 18.99 16.69 -27.38
C ALA A 290 18.73 15.45 -26.56
N ARG A 291 18.71 15.54 -25.23
CA ARG A 291 18.43 14.40 -24.36
C ARG A 291 17.09 13.78 -24.73
N ARG A 292 17.03 12.45 -24.73
CA ARG A 292 15.79 11.69 -24.89
C ARG A 292 15.00 11.63 -23.57
N ASP A 293 15.72 11.54 -22.47
CA ASP A 293 15.23 11.30 -21.13
C ASP A 293 15.42 12.51 -20.23
N THR A 294 14.70 12.56 -19.09
CA THR A 294 14.92 13.53 -18.03
C THR A 294 15.49 12.82 -16.79
N PRO A 295 16.83 12.79 -16.62
CA PRO A 295 17.42 12.34 -15.37
C PRO A 295 17.17 13.37 -14.27
N PHE A 296 16.92 12.92 -13.04
CA PHE A 296 16.75 13.79 -11.87
C PHE A 296 17.37 13.19 -10.61
N ASP A 297 17.84 14.07 -9.74
CA ASP A 297 18.43 13.67 -8.45
C ASP A 297 17.35 13.28 -7.45
N THR A 298 16.31 14.11 -7.37
CA THR A 298 15.17 13.88 -6.46
C THR A 298 13.87 14.38 -7.06
N LEU A 299 12.80 13.62 -6.79
CA LEU A 299 11.41 14.05 -6.94
C LEU A 299 10.73 13.89 -5.58
N LYS A 300 10.28 14.99 -4.98
CA LYS A 300 9.58 15.03 -3.68
C LYS A 300 8.16 15.52 -3.87
N ALA A 301 7.21 14.91 -3.18
CA ALA A 301 5.82 15.35 -3.19
C ALA A 301 5.13 15.03 -1.88
N ASN A 302 4.39 15.98 -1.31
CA ASN A 302 3.32 15.67 -0.38
C ASN A 302 2.04 15.48 -1.20
N PHE A 303 1.27 14.47 -0.89
CA PHE A 303 0.06 14.18 -1.63
C PHE A 303 -1.14 13.95 -0.73
N THR A 304 -2.32 14.17 -1.26
CA THR A 304 -3.59 13.77 -0.68
C THR A 304 -4.36 12.93 -1.69
N VAL A 305 -5.07 11.93 -1.19
CA VAL A 305 -5.96 11.07 -1.98
C VAL A 305 -7.39 11.37 -1.54
N ASN A 306 -8.23 11.80 -2.43
CA ASN A 306 -9.67 11.95 -2.20
C ASN A 306 -10.41 12.03 -3.54
N GLN A 307 -11.69 11.69 -3.54
CA GLN A 307 -12.53 11.80 -4.74
C GLN A 307 -11.88 11.16 -5.99
N GLN A 308 -11.30 9.98 -5.82
CA GLN A 308 -10.60 9.24 -6.88
C GLN A 308 -9.45 10.02 -7.55
N ARG A 309 -8.81 10.94 -6.80
CA ARG A 309 -7.67 11.75 -7.28
C ARG A 309 -6.54 11.76 -6.27
N ILE A 310 -5.33 11.75 -6.80
CA ILE A 310 -4.11 12.05 -6.05
C ILE A 310 -3.74 13.49 -6.38
N ARG A 311 -3.65 14.35 -5.38
CA ARG A 311 -3.33 15.78 -5.51
C ARG A 311 -2.01 16.08 -4.83
N SER A 312 -1.24 16.99 -5.38
CA SER A 312 -0.08 17.59 -4.73
C SER A 312 -0.04 19.09 -4.99
N ALA A 313 0.25 19.85 -3.95
CA ALA A 313 0.45 21.31 -4.07
C ALA A 313 1.92 21.71 -4.12
N ASN A 314 2.84 20.79 -3.88
CA ASN A 314 4.27 21.10 -3.66
C ASN A 314 5.23 20.03 -4.19
N MET A 315 4.92 19.42 -5.32
CA MET A 315 5.87 18.50 -5.93
C MET A 315 7.10 19.26 -6.46
N LEU A 316 8.28 18.77 -6.16
CA LEU A 316 9.57 19.33 -6.58
C LEU A 316 10.43 18.26 -7.22
N LEU A 317 10.77 18.44 -8.49
CA LEU A 317 11.78 17.67 -9.21
C LEU A 317 13.05 18.49 -9.32
N SER A 318 14.18 17.95 -8.87
CA SER A 318 15.48 18.61 -8.89
C SER A 318 16.45 17.85 -9.79
N THR A 319 17.13 18.60 -10.65
CA THR A 319 18.22 18.14 -11.52
C THR A 319 19.45 18.99 -11.29
N ALA A 320 20.57 18.67 -11.92
CA ALA A 320 21.79 19.48 -11.87
C ALA A 320 21.61 20.88 -12.51
N ASP A 321 20.76 20.99 -13.53
CA ASP A 321 20.65 22.18 -14.37
C ASP A 321 19.41 23.03 -14.07
N TYR A 322 18.37 22.43 -13.47
CA TYR A 322 17.10 23.11 -13.17
C TYR A 322 16.29 22.38 -12.12
N ASP A 323 15.41 23.11 -11.47
CA ASP A 323 14.33 22.59 -10.63
C ASP A 323 12.99 22.74 -11.32
N ILE A 324 12.04 21.85 -11.04
CA ILE A 324 10.66 22.00 -11.49
C ILE A 324 9.73 21.85 -10.28
N GLN A 325 8.94 22.89 -10.05
CA GLN A 325 7.87 22.87 -9.07
C GLN A 325 6.56 22.56 -9.78
N PHE A 326 5.76 21.66 -9.20
CA PHE A 326 4.46 21.27 -9.73
C PHE A 326 3.38 21.40 -8.67
N ALA A 327 2.18 21.76 -9.10
CA ALA A 327 0.98 21.65 -8.31
C ALA A 327 -0.17 21.18 -9.19
N GLY A 328 -0.89 20.16 -8.75
CA GLY A 328 -1.95 19.59 -9.58
C GLY A 328 -2.49 18.27 -9.06
N TRP A 329 -3.04 17.49 -9.96
CA TRP A 329 -3.67 16.22 -9.64
C TRP A 329 -3.58 15.21 -10.80
N ILE A 330 -3.70 13.94 -10.44
CA ILE A 330 -3.95 12.81 -11.32
C ILE A 330 -5.16 12.03 -10.78
N ALA A 331 -6.12 11.71 -11.65
CA ALA A 331 -7.28 10.91 -11.30
C ALA A 331 -7.01 9.40 -11.51
N PHE A 332 -7.84 8.56 -10.91
CA PHE A 332 -7.74 7.10 -11.05
C PHE A 332 -8.08 6.59 -12.45
N ASP A 333 -8.70 7.41 -13.30
CA ASP A 333 -8.89 7.18 -14.74
C ASP A 333 -7.64 7.57 -15.55
N ARG A 334 -6.55 7.98 -14.88
CA ARG A 334 -5.25 8.39 -15.43
C ARG A 334 -5.25 9.77 -16.09
N THR A 335 -6.36 10.51 -16.07
CA THR A 335 -6.32 11.91 -16.48
C THR A 335 -5.50 12.73 -15.49
N ALA A 336 -4.71 13.68 -15.99
CA ALA A 336 -3.84 14.49 -15.16
C ALA A 336 -3.84 15.95 -15.61
N ARG A 337 -3.72 16.85 -14.62
CA ARG A 337 -3.57 18.28 -14.85
C ARG A 337 -2.64 18.89 -13.80
N TRP A 338 -1.57 19.52 -14.28
CA TRP A 338 -0.55 20.12 -13.44
C TRP A 338 -0.20 21.51 -13.93
N ASN A 339 -0.08 22.46 -13.03
CA ASN A 339 0.61 23.72 -13.24
C ASN A 339 2.06 23.56 -12.78
N GLY A 340 3.00 24.06 -13.54
CA GLY A 340 4.42 23.91 -13.25
C GLY A 340 5.18 25.24 -13.37
N LEU A 341 6.31 25.29 -12.69
CA LEU A 341 7.29 26.35 -12.76
C LEU A 341 8.67 25.73 -12.95
N LEU A 342 9.25 25.90 -14.12
CA LEU A 342 10.65 25.54 -14.40
C LEU A 342 11.54 26.65 -13.85
N VAL A 343 12.50 26.31 -13.01
CA VAL A 343 13.46 27.25 -12.40
C VAL A 343 14.86 26.84 -12.82
N LEU A 344 15.49 27.61 -13.70
CA LEU A 344 16.82 27.32 -14.20
C LEU A 344 17.89 27.59 -13.15
N SER A 345 19.03 26.89 -13.24
CA SER A 345 20.22 27.21 -12.43
C SER A 345 20.68 28.64 -12.68
N ALA A 346 21.38 29.24 -11.72
CA ALA A 346 21.89 30.61 -11.88
C ALA A 346 22.78 30.72 -13.13
N ARG A 347 23.61 29.71 -13.41
CA ARG A 347 24.48 29.69 -14.60
C ARG A 347 23.67 29.79 -15.90
N LEU A 348 22.67 28.95 -16.08
CA LEU A 348 21.83 28.98 -17.28
C LEU A 348 21.00 30.26 -17.35
N SER A 349 20.52 30.75 -16.22
CA SER A 349 19.73 32.00 -16.15
C SER A 349 20.52 33.21 -16.64
N GLN A 350 21.80 33.30 -16.31
CA GLN A 350 22.68 34.38 -16.78
C GLN A 350 22.91 34.32 -18.29
N GLU A 351 23.07 33.12 -18.87
CA GLU A 351 23.19 32.99 -20.35
C GLU A 351 21.92 33.48 -21.07
N PHE A 352 20.74 33.16 -20.54
CA PHE A 352 19.48 33.66 -21.05
C PHE A 352 19.34 35.20 -20.93
N LEU A 353 19.80 35.78 -19.81
CA LEU A 353 19.73 37.22 -19.58
C LEU A 353 20.67 38.00 -20.54
N ARG A 354 21.82 37.45 -20.87
CA ARG A 354 22.75 38.02 -21.91
C ARG A 354 22.13 38.05 -23.29
N ASP A 355 21.32 37.03 -23.60
CA ASP A 355 20.64 36.89 -24.89
C ASP A 355 19.43 37.84 -25.01
N ASN A 356 18.65 38.00 -23.95
CA ASN A 356 17.44 38.84 -23.94
C ASN A 356 17.17 39.51 -22.57
N ARG A 357 17.33 40.83 -22.51
CA ARG A 357 17.14 41.64 -21.32
C ARG A 357 15.70 41.61 -20.77
N MET A 358 14.69 41.33 -21.59
CA MET A 358 13.29 41.23 -21.14
C MET A 358 13.05 40.08 -20.19
N ILE A 359 13.91 39.08 -20.19
CA ILE A 359 13.86 37.90 -19.32
C ILE A 359 14.01 38.28 -17.83
N ARG A 360 14.62 39.43 -17.51
CA ARG A 360 14.73 39.92 -16.12
C ARG A 360 13.40 39.95 -15.37
N TYR A 361 12.28 40.14 -16.06
CA TYR A 361 10.93 40.15 -15.44
C TYR A 361 10.41 38.75 -15.08
N LEU A 362 11.10 37.70 -15.51
CA LEU A 362 10.83 36.30 -15.19
C LEU A 362 11.82 35.76 -14.14
N MET A 363 12.78 36.58 -13.69
CA MET A 363 13.77 36.14 -12.72
C MET A 363 13.25 36.24 -11.30
N ASP A 364 13.52 35.17 -10.51
CA ASP A 364 13.19 35.15 -9.07
C ASP A 364 14.18 36.04 -8.26
N ARG A 365 13.96 36.13 -6.96
CA ARG A 365 14.82 36.92 -6.05
C ARG A 365 16.27 36.41 -5.95
N ARG A 366 16.55 35.21 -6.45
CA ARG A 366 17.88 34.61 -6.52
C ARG A 366 18.48 34.70 -7.94
N GLU A 367 17.96 35.57 -8.77
CA GLU A 367 18.37 35.76 -10.17
C GLU A 367 18.27 34.49 -11.00
N ARG A 368 17.29 33.63 -10.75
CA ARG A 368 17.05 32.43 -11.52
C ARG A 368 15.84 32.63 -12.43
N LEU A 369 15.99 32.29 -13.70
CA LEU A 369 14.90 32.36 -14.67
C LEU A 369 13.82 31.34 -14.34
N THR A 370 12.58 31.82 -14.27
CA THR A 370 11.39 31.01 -13.94
C THR A 370 10.42 31.01 -15.12
N ILE A 371 10.03 29.82 -15.58
CA ILE A 371 9.15 29.66 -16.73
C ILE A 371 7.91 28.86 -16.33
N PRO A 372 6.74 29.50 -16.25
CA PRO A 372 5.50 28.81 -15.95
C PRO A 372 5.05 27.97 -17.14
N PHE A 373 4.53 26.76 -16.85
CA PHE A 373 4.03 25.84 -17.85
C PHE A 373 2.86 25.02 -17.30
N ARG A 374 2.18 24.27 -18.17
CA ARG A 374 1.11 23.33 -17.82
C ARG A 374 1.36 21.98 -18.40
N ILE A 375 0.96 20.94 -17.67
CA ILE A 375 0.90 19.56 -18.17
C ILE A 375 -0.54 19.11 -18.11
N GLU A 376 -1.05 18.59 -19.21
CA GLU A 376 -2.39 18.05 -19.31
C GLU A 376 -2.39 16.82 -20.21
N GLY A 377 -3.31 15.87 -19.93
CA GLY A 377 -3.50 14.68 -20.74
C GLY A 377 -3.89 13.46 -19.94
N THR A 378 -3.77 12.30 -20.57
CA THR A 378 -4.00 11.00 -19.93
C THR A 378 -2.70 10.21 -20.00
N LEU A 379 -2.28 9.63 -18.88
CA LEU A 379 -1.06 8.79 -18.85
C LEU A 379 -1.18 7.60 -19.80
N PRO A 380 -0.13 7.32 -20.60
CA PRO A 380 1.20 7.91 -20.56
C PRO A 380 1.38 9.18 -21.43
N ASP A 381 0.36 9.63 -22.17
CA ASP A 381 0.44 10.68 -23.18
C ASP A 381 0.20 12.08 -22.61
N LEU A 382 1.14 12.54 -21.78
CA LEU A 382 1.08 13.88 -21.21
C LEU A 382 1.70 14.92 -22.16
N LYS A 383 1.09 16.10 -22.22
CA LYS A 383 1.56 17.23 -23.03
C LYS A 383 1.94 18.40 -22.14
N ALA A 384 3.22 18.76 -22.14
CA ALA A 384 3.72 19.96 -21.49
C ALA A 384 3.67 21.16 -22.47
N ARG A 385 3.22 22.32 -21.99
CA ARG A 385 3.15 23.56 -22.76
C ARG A 385 3.49 24.75 -21.88
N PRO A 386 4.24 25.78 -22.35
CA PRO A 386 4.43 27.02 -21.64
C PRO A 386 3.10 27.69 -21.36
N ASP A 387 2.98 28.30 -20.18
CA ASP A 387 1.83 29.15 -19.84
C ASP A 387 2.10 30.58 -20.31
N THR A 388 1.85 30.83 -21.60
CA THR A 388 2.07 32.15 -22.24
C THR A 388 1.29 33.25 -21.56
N ARG A 389 0.11 32.94 -21.00
CA ARG A 389 -0.72 33.91 -20.24
C ARG A 389 -0.02 34.34 -18.95
N ALA A 390 0.50 33.39 -18.17
CA ALA A 390 1.24 33.68 -16.95
C ALA A 390 2.55 34.43 -17.24
N ILE A 391 3.28 34.04 -18.30
CA ILE A 391 4.48 34.76 -18.79
C ILE A 391 4.14 36.21 -19.11
N GLY A 392 3.12 36.45 -19.93
CA GLY A 392 2.71 37.82 -20.33
C GLY A 392 2.23 38.66 -19.13
N GLN A 393 1.59 38.05 -18.13
CA GLN A 393 1.23 38.72 -16.88
C GLN A 393 2.45 39.14 -16.07
N SER A 394 3.46 38.27 -15.94
CA SER A 394 4.70 38.57 -15.22
C SER A 394 5.46 39.73 -15.87
N ILE A 395 5.58 39.74 -17.19
CA ILE A 395 6.23 40.83 -17.93
C ILE A 395 5.47 42.15 -17.71
N ARG A 396 4.14 42.15 -17.80
CA ARG A 396 3.32 43.35 -17.58
C ARG A 396 3.37 43.91 -16.16
N ARG A 397 3.47 43.02 -15.16
CA ARG A 397 3.58 43.38 -13.74
C ARG A 397 4.99 43.75 -13.32
N GLY A 398 6.00 43.45 -14.11
CA GLY A 398 7.41 43.59 -13.76
C GLY A 398 7.84 42.71 -12.58
N SER A 399 7.19 41.58 -12.39
CA SER A 399 7.45 40.66 -11.29
C SER A 399 7.42 39.20 -11.73
N PRO A 400 8.25 38.33 -11.11
CA PRO A 400 8.35 36.92 -11.48
C PRO A 400 7.03 36.18 -11.33
N PRO A 401 6.86 35.05 -12.05
CA PRO A 401 5.73 34.16 -11.85
C PRO A 401 5.63 33.70 -10.40
N ARG A 402 4.41 33.53 -9.91
CA ARG A 402 4.15 32.96 -8.58
C ARG A 402 4.39 31.45 -8.60
N ALA A 403 4.62 30.89 -7.42
CA ALA A 403 4.63 29.43 -7.25
C ALA A 403 3.35 28.82 -7.85
N PRO A 404 3.41 27.62 -8.44
CA PRO A 404 2.26 27.01 -9.05
C PRO A 404 1.22 26.66 -7.97
N GLU A 405 -0.05 26.94 -8.27
CA GLU A 405 -1.19 26.52 -7.48
C GLU A 405 -1.90 25.37 -8.19
N PRO A 406 -2.49 24.42 -7.45
CA PRO A 406 -3.28 23.36 -8.06
C PRO A 406 -4.40 23.94 -8.91
N PRO A 407 -4.67 23.42 -10.09
CA PRO A 407 -5.80 23.87 -10.89
C PRO A 407 -7.11 23.64 -10.14
N PRO A 408 -8.08 24.58 -10.22
CA PRO A 408 -9.33 24.47 -9.51
C PRO A 408 -10.07 23.20 -9.93
N VAL A 409 -10.51 22.46 -8.93
CA VAL A 409 -11.42 21.32 -9.12
C VAL A 409 -12.81 21.84 -8.74
N ARG A 410 -13.80 21.60 -9.59
CA ARG A 410 -15.21 21.79 -9.18
C ARG A 410 -15.48 20.76 -8.09
N GLU A 411 -15.42 21.15 -6.85
CA GLU A 411 -15.76 20.32 -5.71
C GLU A 411 -17.28 20.16 -5.64
N PRO A 412 -17.82 18.95 -5.50
CA PRO A 412 -19.13 18.79 -4.89
C PRO A 412 -19.02 19.35 -3.46
N ARG A 413 -20.04 20.05 -3.00
CA ARG A 413 -20.08 20.63 -1.64
C ARG A 413 -19.68 19.59 -0.61
N PRO A 414 -18.79 19.92 0.35
CA PRO A 414 -18.41 18.99 1.40
C PRO A 414 -19.62 18.71 2.30
N GLU A 415 -19.90 17.44 2.52
CA GLU A 415 -20.76 16.99 3.62
C GLU A 415 -20.05 17.20 4.96
N PRO A 416 -20.78 17.52 6.06
CA PRO A 416 -20.15 17.91 7.32
C PRO A 416 -19.31 16.83 7.98
N ASN A 417 -18.27 17.28 8.61
CA ASN A 417 -17.26 16.61 9.42
C ASN A 417 -17.76 15.55 10.42
N GLU A 418 -17.70 14.27 10.08
CA GLU A 418 -17.74 13.16 11.06
C GLU A 418 -16.50 12.23 10.99
N ARG A 419 -15.41 12.64 10.34
CA ARG A 419 -14.39 11.70 9.84
C ARG A 419 -13.03 11.69 10.55
N ARG A 420 -12.86 12.36 11.69
CA ARG A 420 -11.50 12.49 12.28
C ARG A 420 -11.09 11.44 13.31
N GLU A 421 -12.00 10.56 13.76
CA GLU A 421 -11.73 9.69 14.92
C GLU A 421 -11.76 8.17 14.69
N ILE A 422 -11.97 7.69 13.46
CA ILE A 422 -12.24 6.26 13.22
C ILE A 422 -10.98 5.37 13.28
N LEU A 423 -9.81 5.90 12.93
CA LEU A 423 -8.60 5.07 12.82
C LEU A 423 -8.03 4.60 14.17
N PRO A 424 -7.91 5.47 15.21
CA PRO A 424 -7.44 5.03 16.53
C PRO A 424 -8.42 4.13 17.25
N GLU A 425 -9.72 4.42 17.19
CA GLU A 425 -10.74 3.67 17.93
C GLU A 425 -10.97 2.26 17.41
N ALA A 426 -11.06 2.05 16.11
CA ALA A 426 -11.26 0.70 15.55
C ALA A 426 -10.06 -0.21 15.82
N LEU A 427 -8.84 0.31 15.71
CA LEU A 427 -7.62 -0.43 16.03
C LEU A 427 -7.47 -0.66 17.54
N GLU A 428 -7.77 0.34 18.38
CA GLU A 428 -7.76 0.21 19.82
C GLU A 428 -8.86 -0.73 20.34
N GLN A 429 -10.06 -0.69 19.77
CA GLN A 429 -11.14 -1.59 20.15
C GLN A 429 -10.83 -3.05 19.83
N LEU A 430 -10.16 -3.34 18.70
CA LEU A 430 -9.70 -4.68 18.36
C LEU A 430 -8.54 -5.17 19.23
N LEU A 431 -7.73 -4.26 19.76
CA LEU A 431 -6.52 -4.57 20.51
C LEU A 431 -6.73 -4.54 22.03
N ARG A 432 -7.73 -3.82 22.51
CA ARG A 432 -8.16 -3.82 23.93
C ARG A 432 -9.11 -4.97 24.25
N ARG A 433 -9.73 -5.59 23.25
CA ARG A 433 -10.53 -6.81 23.38
C ARG A 433 -9.67 -8.05 23.11
#